data_7640af4c537a68017ae9fd2d197518c3
#
_entry.id   7640af4c537a68017ae9fd2d197518c3
#
_cell.length_a   1.000
_cell.length_b   1.000
_cell.length_c   1.000
_cell.angle_alpha   90.00
_cell.angle_beta   90.00
_cell.angle_gamma   90.00
#
_symmetry.space_group_name_H-M   'P 1'
#
loop_
_entity.id
_entity.type
_entity.pdbx_description
1 polymer ?
#
loop_
_entity_poly.entity_id
_entity_poly.type
_entity_poly.pdbx_seq_one_letter_code
_entity_poly.pdbx_strand_id
1 'polypeptide(L)'
;MLEQLLHIDGQILLWIQEYLRFPALTSVMKDITNLENAGILWILITIVLLLDKKTRNVGYMSALALIGSLIVDNILLKNLVARTRPYEVVDGLKLLIEKQSDYSFPSGHTGSSFASAIVLWKELPKKYGVMALIVAVLIAYSRLYVGVHYPSDVLAGVVIGTVLALVSVWLVKKIQGQKKLVK
;
A
#
# COMPACT_ATOMS: atom_id res chain seq x y z
N MET A 1 -13.32 4.96 23.02
CA MET A 1 -12.03 4.95 22.30
C MET A 1 -12.19 4.59 20.82
N LEU A 2 -12.80 3.44 20.47
CA LEU A 2 -13.02 3.09 19.05
C LEU A 2 -13.94 4.07 18.31
N GLU A 3 -15.06 4.47 18.91
CA GLU A 3 -15.98 5.47 18.34
C GLU A 3 -15.31 6.83 18.11
N GLN A 4 -14.45 7.26 19.02
CA GLN A 4 -13.68 8.48 18.86
C GLN A 4 -12.70 8.40 17.66
N LEU A 5 -12.04 7.26 17.48
CA LEU A 5 -11.17 7.03 16.32
C LEU A 5 -11.96 7.07 15.02
N LEU A 6 -13.11 6.41 14.98
CA LEU A 6 -14.00 6.42 13.81
C LEU A 6 -14.50 7.82 13.47
N HIS A 7 -14.84 8.61 14.49
CA HIS A 7 -15.25 10.00 14.33
C HIS A 7 -14.11 10.85 13.76
N ILE A 8 -12.90 10.76 14.32
CA ILE A 8 -11.71 11.49 13.82
C ILE A 8 -11.40 11.09 12.37
N ASP A 9 -11.39 9.80 12.09
CA ASP A 9 -11.17 9.27 10.73
C ASP A 9 -12.17 9.88 9.73
N GLY A 10 -13.46 9.95 10.10
CA GLY A 10 -14.51 10.54 9.26
C GLY A 10 -14.30 12.05 9.06
N GLN A 11 -13.98 12.79 10.12
CA GLN A 11 -13.73 14.24 10.05
C GLN A 11 -12.54 14.58 9.13
N ILE A 12 -11.46 13.80 9.18
CA ILE A 12 -10.31 14.00 8.28
C ILE A 12 -10.73 13.79 6.82
N LEU A 13 -11.55 12.79 6.51
CA LEU A 13 -12.02 12.55 5.14
C LEU A 13 -12.93 13.68 4.64
N LEU A 14 -13.83 14.18 5.47
CA LEU A 14 -14.67 15.34 5.13
C LEU A 14 -13.83 16.59 4.92
N TRP A 15 -12.81 16.82 5.76
CA TRP A 15 -11.87 17.92 5.58
C TRP A 15 -11.11 17.82 4.25
N ILE A 16 -10.59 16.62 3.91
CA ILE A 16 -9.95 16.38 2.59
C ILE A 16 -10.94 16.68 1.46
N GLN A 17 -12.19 16.26 1.59
CA GLN A 17 -13.21 16.50 0.58
C GLN A 17 -13.49 17.99 0.39
N GLU A 18 -13.60 18.76 1.46
CA GLU A 18 -13.96 20.16 1.42
C GLU A 18 -12.82 21.06 0.91
N TYR A 19 -11.60 20.81 1.40
CA TYR A 19 -10.48 21.74 1.18
C TYR A 19 -9.49 21.29 0.13
N LEU A 20 -9.39 19.99 -0.19
CA LEU A 20 -8.35 19.47 -1.09
C LEU A 20 -8.89 18.91 -2.41
N ARG A 21 -10.21 18.67 -2.52
CA ARG A 21 -10.80 18.17 -3.77
C ARG A 21 -11.12 19.30 -4.73
N PHE A 22 -10.44 19.30 -5.88
CA PHE A 22 -10.75 20.18 -7.01
C PHE A 22 -10.55 19.43 -8.33
N PRO A 23 -11.24 19.84 -9.44
CA PRO A 23 -11.34 19.02 -10.65
C PRO A 23 -10.01 18.52 -11.21
N ALA A 24 -9.00 19.39 -11.31
CA ALA A 24 -7.69 19.02 -11.88
C ALA A 24 -6.97 17.96 -11.01
N LEU A 25 -6.96 18.11 -9.67
CA LEU A 25 -6.35 17.15 -8.77
C LEU A 25 -7.15 15.84 -8.71
N THR A 26 -8.47 15.92 -8.84
CA THR A 26 -9.34 14.74 -8.83
C THR A 26 -9.03 13.79 -9.97
N SER A 27 -8.79 14.30 -11.19
CA SER A 27 -8.37 13.47 -12.31
C SER A 27 -7.05 12.74 -12.01
N VAL A 28 -6.04 13.50 -11.58
CA VAL A 28 -4.72 12.95 -11.22
C VAL A 28 -4.82 11.88 -10.12
N MET A 29 -5.61 12.11 -9.07
CA MET A 29 -5.75 11.16 -7.96
C MET A 29 -6.48 9.88 -8.40
N LYS A 30 -7.43 9.97 -9.33
CA LYS A 30 -8.07 8.80 -9.93
C LYS A 30 -7.06 7.98 -10.75
N ASP A 31 -6.21 8.64 -11.54
CA ASP A 31 -5.19 7.96 -12.32
C ASP A 31 -4.15 7.27 -11.41
N ILE A 32 -3.68 7.97 -10.37
CA ILE A 32 -2.75 7.42 -9.38
C ILE A 32 -3.34 6.19 -8.67
N THR A 33 -4.60 6.26 -8.23
CA THR A 33 -5.22 5.12 -7.55
C THR A 33 -5.41 3.93 -8.48
N ASN A 34 -5.68 4.18 -9.78
CA ASN A 34 -5.84 3.14 -10.79
C ASN A 34 -4.52 2.44 -11.17
N LEU A 35 -3.37 3.12 -11.06
CA LEU A 35 -2.05 2.52 -11.29
C LEU A 35 -1.78 1.31 -10.38
N GLU A 36 -2.39 1.29 -9.20
CA GLU A 36 -2.21 0.23 -8.20
C GLU A 36 -3.38 -0.79 -8.19
N ASN A 37 -4.29 -0.74 -9.14
CA ASN A 37 -5.35 -1.74 -9.22
C ASN A 37 -4.75 -3.15 -9.31
N ALA A 38 -5.16 -4.03 -8.41
CA ALA A 38 -4.63 -5.39 -8.26
C ALA A 38 -3.11 -5.48 -8.05
N GLY A 39 -2.45 -4.42 -7.59
CA GLY A 39 -0.99 -4.41 -7.36
C GLY A 39 -0.14 -4.34 -8.63
N ILE A 40 -0.75 -4.02 -9.79
CA ILE A 40 -0.11 -4.14 -11.12
C ILE A 40 1.21 -3.37 -11.18
N LEU A 41 1.27 -2.14 -10.70
CA LEU A 41 2.48 -1.32 -10.75
C LEU A 41 3.68 -2.04 -10.09
N TRP A 42 3.49 -2.51 -8.85
CA TRP A 42 4.56 -3.14 -8.08
C TRP A 42 4.89 -4.54 -8.57
N ILE A 43 3.91 -5.26 -9.11
CA ILE A 43 4.13 -6.56 -9.78
C ILE A 43 5.02 -6.36 -11.01
N LEU A 44 4.74 -5.39 -11.87
CA LEU A 44 5.55 -5.11 -13.05
C LEU A 44 6.98 -4.71 -12.68
N ILE A 45 7.15 -3.80 -11.71
CA ILE A 45 8.48 -3.44 -11.19
C ILE A 45 9.22 -4.67 -10.67
N THR A 46 8.54 -5.51 -9.89
CA THR A 46 9.12 -6.74 -9.34
C THR A 46 9.56 -7.71 -10.45
N ILE A 47 8.75 -7.89 -11.50
CA ILE A 47 9.10 -8.72 -12.65
C ILE A 47 10.36 -8.18 -13.34
N VAL A 48 10.44 -6.87 -13.61
CA VAL A 48 11.64 -6.24 -14.21
C VAL A 48 12.88 -6.50 -13.35
N LEU A 49 12.78 -6.36 -12.02
CA LEU A 49 13.87 -6.63 -11.10
C LEU A 49 14.30 -8.11 -11.11
N LEU A 50 13.36 -9.04 -11.30
CA LEU A 50 13.65 -10.48 -11.37
C LEU A 50 14.38 -10.87 -12.68
N LEU A 51 14.13 -10.17 -13.76
CA LEU A 51 14.73 -10.47 -15.08
C LEU A 51 16.22 -10.05 -15.12
N ASP A 52 16.61 -8.97 -14.47
CA ASP A 52 18.01 -8.55 -14.41
C ASP A 52 18.78 -9.29 -13.30
N LYS A 53 19.89 -9.95 -13.70
CA LYS A 53 20.77 -10.69 -12.78
C LYS A 53 21.32 -9.83 -11.64
N LYS A 54 21.51 -8.53 -11.84
CA LYS A 54 22.05 -7.61 -10.83
C LYS A 54 21.03 -7.25 -9.75
N THR A 55 19.75 -7.17 -10.12
CA THR A 55 18.66 -6.75 -9.22
C THR A 55 17.74 -7.91 -8.80
N ARG A 56 17.97 -9.12 -9.31
CA ARG A 56 17.12 -10.29 -9.07
C ARG A 56 16.85 -10.57 -7.58
N ASN A 57 17.85 -10.36 -6.72
CA ASN A 57 17.67 -10.56 -5.29
C ASN A 57 16.68 -9.55 -4.70
N VAL A 58 16.70 -8.31 -5.17
CA VAL A 58 15.72 -7.27 -4.79
C VAL A 58 14.33 -7.69 -5.30
N GLY A 59 14.26 -8.24 -6.52
CA GLY A 59 13.04 -8.82 -7.07
C GLY A 59 12.44 -9.92 -6.18
N TYR A 60 13.26 -10.85 -5.67
CA TYR A 60 12.79 -11.89 -4.73
C TYR A 60 12.28 -11.29 -3.41
N MET A 61 12.96 -10.28 -2.88
CA MET A 61 12.52 -9.57 -1.67
C MET A 61 11.18 -8.87 -1.89
N SER A 62 11.04 -8.15 -3.01
CA SER A 62 9.80 -7.46 -3.38
C SER A 62 8.64 -8.44 -3.61
N ALA A 63 8.88 -9.55 -4.34
CA ALA A 63 7.88 -10.59 -4.56
C ALA A 63 7.38 -11.18 -3.24
N LEU A 64 8.30 -11.52 -2.32
CA LEU A 64 7.95 -12.07 -1.02
C LEU A 64 7.14 -11.07 -0.17
N ALA A 65 7.51 -9.79 -0.20
CA ALA A 65 6.81 -8.74 0.51
C ALA A 65 5.39 -8.51 -0.06
N LEU A 66 5.22 -8.53 -1.38
CA LEU A 66 3.91 -8.40 -2.05
C LEU A 66 3.00 -9.60 -1.76
N ILE A 67 3.54 -10.83 -1.80
CA ILE A 67 2.79 -12.04 -1.42
C ILE A 67 2.36 -11.95 0.05
N GLY A 68 3.27 -11.50 0.93
CA GLY A 68 2.95 -11.26 2.33
C GLY A 68 1.81 -10.26 2.51
N SER A 69 1.84 -9.12 1.79
CA SER A 69 0.77 -8.12 1.82
C SER A 69 -0.56 -8.68 1.29
N LEU A 70 -0.54 -9.44 0.19
CA LEU A 70 -1.75 -10.10 -0.31
C LEU A 70 -2.38 -11.01 0.76
N ILE A 71 -1.58 -11.81 1.44
CA ILE A 71 -2.07 -12.76 2.46
C ILE A 71 -2.53 -12.00 3.71
N VAL A 72 -1.70 -11.13 4.26
CA VAL A 72 -1.98 -10.46 5.55
C VAL A 72 -3.07 -9.42 5.40
N ASP A 73 -2.94 -8.51 4.41
CA ASP A 73 -3.88 -7.40 4.26
C ASP A 73 -5.22 -7.87 3.66
N ASN A 74 -5.17 -8.57 2.50
CA ASN A 74 -6.38 -8.81 1.72
C ASN A 74 -7.10 -10.12 2.10
N ILE A 75 -6.38 -11.18 2.49
CA ILE A 75 -7.01 -12.46 2.83
C ILE A 75 -7.33 -12.55 4.33
N LEU A 76 -6.38 -12.20 5.21
CA LEU A 76 -6.55 -12.38 6.64
C LEU A 76 -7.26 -11.19 7.30
N LEU A 77 -6.63 -10.01 7.32
CA LEU A 77 -7.09 -8.88 8.13
C LEU A 77 -8.40 -8.28 7.63
N LYS A 78 -8.62 -8.18 6.31
CA LYS A 78 -9.90 -7.70 5.79
C LYS A 78 -11.08 -8.52 6.27
N ASN A 79 -10.96 -9.84 6.20
CA ASN A 79 -12.04 -10.73 6.63
C ASN A 79 -12.17 -10.82 8.14
N LEU A 80 -11.06 -10.71 8.88
CA LEU A 80 -11.08 -10.77 10.34
C LEU A 80 -11.69 -9.50 10.98
N VAL A 81 -11.32 -8.31 10.47
CA VAL A 81 -11.79 -7.03 11.01
C VAL A 81 -13.14 -6.63 10.43
N ALA A 82 -13.41 -6.96 9.17
CA ALA A 82 -14.66 -6.73 8.43
C ALA A 82 -15.19 -5.29 8.56
N ARG A 83 -14.29 -4.29 8.52
CA ARG A 83 -14.63 -2.87 8.70
C ARG A 83 -15.41 -2.35 7.50
N THR A 84 -16.57 -1.74 7.75
CA THR A 84 -17.38 -1.07 6.72
C THR A 84 -16.62 0.12 6.14
N ARG A 85 -16.81 0.37 4.85
CA ARG A 85 -16.11 1.46 4.15
C ARG A 85 -16.66 2.83 4.51
N PRO A 86 -15.81 3.90 4.48
CA PRO A 86 -16.22 5.23 4.93
C PRO A 86 -17.38 5.82 4.12
N TYR A 87 -17.43 5.60 2.83
CA TYR A 87 -18.52 6.12 1.98
C TYR A 87 -19.90 5.50 2.27
N GLU A 88 -19.99 4.46 3.10
CA GLU A 88 -21.24 3.84 3.51
C GLU A 88 -21.79 4.35 4.84
N VAL A 89 -20.91 4.94 5.69
CA VAL A 89 -21.28 5.31 7.07
C VAL A 89 -20.93 6.75 7.43
N VAL A 90 -20.10 7.45 6.66
CA VAL A 90 -19.77 8.87 6.90
C VAL A 90 -20.71 9.74 6.09
N ASP A 91 -21.66 10.35 6.77
CA ASP A 91 -22.64 11.23 6.14
C ASP A 91 -21.97 12.36 5.36
N GLY A 92 -22.42 12.59 4.13
CA GLY A 92 -21.89 13.65 3.27
C GLY A 92 -20.59 13.31 2.53
N LEU A 93 -19.93 12.18 2.82
CA LEU A 93 -18.73 11.78 2.10
C LEU A 93 -19.08 11.27 0.68
N LYS A 94 -18.50 11.90 -0.33
CA LYS A 94 -18.70 11.53 -1.74
C LYS A 94 -17.60 10.59 -2.22
N LEU A 95 -18.00 9.43 -2.72
CA LEU A 95 -17.12 8.46 -3.38
C LEU A 95 -16.78 8.97 -4.80
N LEU A 96 -15.50 8.92 -5.18
CA LEU A 96 -15.04 9.42 -6.48
C LEU A 96 -14.72 8.33 -7.52
N ILE A 97 -14.70 7.07 -7.12
CA ILE A 97 -14.47 5.88 -7.96
C ILE A 97 -15.58 4.85 -7.72
N GLU A 98 -15.53 3.73 -8.40
CA GLU A 98 -16.49 2.64 -8.20
C GLU A 98 -16.42 2.08 -6.77
N LYS A 99 -17.57 1.59 -6.28
CA LYS A 99 -17.64 0.92 -4.98
C LYS A 99 -16.75 -0.31 -4.97
N GLN A 100 -16.02 -0.47 -3.89
CA GLN A 100 -15.19 -1.64 -3.68
C GLN A 100 -16.04 -2.78 -3.10
N SER A 101 -15.76 -4.02 -3.51
CA SER A 101 -16.52 -5.21 -3.08
C SER A 101 -16.03 -5.83 -1.77
N ASP A 102 -14.90 -5.36 -1.25
CA ASP A 102 -14.23 -5.88 -0.06
C ASP A 102 -14.27 -4.89 1.12
N TYR A 103 -13.82 -5.35 2.30
CA TYR A 103 -13.79 -4.54 3.52
C TYR A 103 -12.71 -3.45 3.50
N SER A 104 -12.87 -2.45 4.41
CA SER A 104 -12.02 -1.25 4.44
C SER A 104 -10.64 -1.50 5.06
N PHE A 105 -10.55 -2.23 6.16
CA PHE A 105 -9.30 -2.36 6.94
C PHE A 105 -8.56 -3.67 6.67
N PRO A 106 -7.25 -3.60 6.50
CA PRO A 106 -6.41 -2.44 6.19
C PRO A 106 -6.47 -2.06 4.70
N SER A 107 -5.83 -0.93 4.33
CA SER A 107 -5.70 -0.53 2.93
C SER A 107 -4.70 -1.41 2.18
N GLY A 108 -5.19 -2.31 1.33
CA GLY A 108 -4.35 -3.21 0.53
C GLY A 108 -3.44 -2.48 -0.46
N HIS A 109 -3.94 -1.40 -1.14
CA HIS A 109 -3.12 -0.55 -1.99
C HIS A 109 -1.95 0.07 -1.23
N THR A 110 -2.17 0.51 0.00
CA THR A 110 -1.11 1.07 0.85
C THR A 110 -0.14 -0.02 1.30
N GLY A 111 -0.66 -1.17 1.72
CA GLY A 111 0.15 -2.30 2.18
C GLY A 111 1.12 -2.80 1.11
N SER A 112 0.63 -3.11 -0.09
CA SER A 112 1.44 -3.54 -1.23
C SER A 112 2.44 -2.47 -1.66
N SER A 113 2.01 -1.20 -1.70
CA SER A 113 2.90 -0.08 -2.08
C SER A 113 4.07 0.06 -1.11
N PHE A 114 3.81 0.08 0.20
CA PHE A 114 4.89 0.19 1.18
C PHE A 114 5.72 -1.10 1.28
N ALA A 115 5.11 -2.29 1.10
CA ALA A 115 5.83 -3.55 1.05
C ALA A 115 6.90 -3.55 -0.06
N SER A 116 6.56 -3.12 -1.28
CA SER A 116 7.53 -3.05 -2.37
C SER A 116 8.47 -1.84 -2.22
N ALA A 117 7.94 -0.63 -1.99
CA ALA A 117 8.74 0.59 -1.95
C ALA A 117 9.84 0.58 -0.87
N ILE A 118 9.59 0.03 0.32
CA ILE A 118 10.58 -0.11 1.39
C ILE A 118 11.69 -1.10 1.00
N VAL A 119 11.37 -2.19 0.30
CA VAL A 119 12.40 -3.09 -0.26
C VAL A 119 13.29 -2.34 -1.23
N LEU A 120 12.71 -1.60 -2.18
CA LEU A 120 13.46 -0.83 -3.16
C LEU A 120 14.32 0.26 -2.51
N TRP A 121 13.79 0.94 -1.51
CA TRP A 121 14.52 1.98 -0.77
C TRP A 121 15.74 1.44 -0.02
N LYS A 122 15.66 0.22 0.51
CA LYS A 122 16.76 -0.42 1.25
C LYS A 122 17.83 -1.03 0.35
N GLU A 123 17.45 -1.54 -0.82
CA GLU A 123 18.29 -2.43 -1.60
C GLU A 123 18.73 -1.85 -2.96
N LEU A 124 18.14 -0.75 -3.42
CA LEU A 124 18.51 -0.04 -4.65
C LEU A 124 19.23 1.27 -4.36
N PRO A 125 19.90 1.88 -5.37
CA PRO A 125 20.44 3.23 -5.26
C PRO A 125 19.39 4.23 -4.79
N LYS A 126 19.77 5.15 -3.91
CA LYS A 126 18.88 6.02 -3.14
C LYS A 126 17.81 6.73 -3.99
N LYS A 127 18.19 7.17 -5.21
CA LYS A 127 17.26 7.86 -6.12
C LYS A 127 16.03 7.00 -6.48
N TYR A 128 16.22 5.72 -6.77
CA TYR A 128 15.10 4.82 -7.12
C TYR A 128 14.24 4.48 -5.91
N GLY A 129 14.89 4.26 -4.76
CA GLY A 129 14.19 4.01 -3.51
C GLY A 129 13.33 5.20 -3.05
N VAL A 130 13.86 6.43 -3.15
CA VAL A 130 13.09 7.65 -2.83
C VAL A 130 11.92 7.83 -3.80
N MET A 131 12.13 7.61 -5.11
CA MET A 131 11.04 7.66 -6.09
C MET A 131 9.94 6.65 -5.76
N ALA A 132 10.31 5.42 -5.41
CA ALA A 132 9.35 4.38 -5.01
C ALA A 132 8.54 4.80 -3.77
N LEU A 133 9.19 5.39 -2.76
CA LEU A 133 8.50 5.90 -1.57
C LEU A 133 7.54 7.04 -1.90
N ILE A 134 7.95 7.98 -2.76
CA ILE A 134 7.05 9.07 -3.20
C ILE A 134 5.81 8.49 -3.88
N VAL A 135 5.97 7.52 -4.78
CA VAL A 135 4.84 6.86 -5.45
C VAL A 135 3.95 6.13 -4.43
N ALA A 136 4.53 5.42 -3.48
CA ALA A 136 3.77 4.72 -2.43
C ALA A 136 2.95 5.70 -1.57
N VAL A 137 3.51 6.84 -1.20
CA VAL A 137 2.80 7.91 -0.46
C VAL A 137 1.68 8.51 -1.29
N LEU A 138 1.91 8.77 -2.57
CA LEU A 138 0.87 9.28 -3.48
C LEU A 138 -0.29 8.28 -3.64
N ILE A 139 0.01 6.99 -3.78
CA ILE A 139 -1.01 5.94 -3.83
C ILE A 139 -1.79 5.90 -2.51
N ALA A 140 -1.10 5.88 -1.36
CA ALA A 140 -1.74 5.89 -0.05
C ALA A 140 -2.66 7.10 0.15
N TYR A 141 -2.20 8.30 -0.22
CA TYR A 141 -3.00 9.52 -0.15
C TYR A 141 -4.20 9.47 -1.10
N SER A 142 -4.03 8.94 -2.31
CA SER A 142 -5.12 8.82 -3.27
C SER A 142 -6.31 8.03 -2.71
N ARG A 143 -6.07 7.04 -1.83
CA ARG A 143 -7.14 6.23 -1.21
C ARG A 143 -8.01 7.03 -0.25
N LEU A 144 -7.40 7.99 0.46
CA LEU A 144 -8.13 8.96 1.29
C LEU A 144 -8.89 9.95 0.41
N TYR A 145 -8.21 10.46 -0.62
CA TYR A 145 -8.76 11.45 -1.53
C TYR A 145 -10.01 10.95 -2.25
N VAL A 146 -9.99 9.72 -2.75
CA VAL A 146 -11.16 9.15 -3.45
C VAL A 146 -12.26 8.65 -2.50
N GLY A 147 -12.01 8.60 -1.19
CA GLY A 147 -13.01 8.32 -0.16
C GLY A 147 -13.27 6.83 0.10
N VAL A 148 -12.31 5.94 -0.17
CA VAL A 148 -12.50 4.49 -0.04
C VAL A 148 -11.89 3.88 1.22
N HIS A 149 -10.98 4.58 1.90
CA HIS A 149 -10.32 4.15 3.12
C HIS A 149 -10.28 5.26 4.15
N TYR A 150 -10.28 4.87 5.42
CA TYR A 150 -10.03 5.78 6.53
C TYR A 150 -8.52 6.04 6.71
N PRO A 151 -8.12 7.17 7.31
CA PRO A 151 -6.74 7.43 7.70
C PRO A 151 -6.09 6.29 8.47
N SER A 152 -6.80 5.70 9.42
CA SER A 152 -6.32 4.56 10.20
C SER A 152 -6.10 3.29 9.37
N ASP A 153 -6.91 3.03 8.32
CA ASP A 153 -6.69 1.91 7.38
C ASP A 153 -5.39 2.09 6.59
N VAL A 154 -5.14 3.33 6.17
CA VAL A 154 -3.93 3.70 5.43
C VAL A 154 -2.71 3.58 6.33
N LEU A 155 -2.75 4.09 7.56
CA LEU A 155 -1.65 3.98 8.53
C LEU A 155 -1.34 2.51 8.86
N ALA A 156 -2.37 1.68 9.03
CA ALA A 156 -2.19 0.24 9.24
C ALA A 156 -1.49 -0.40 8.02
N GLY A 157 -1.90 -0.07 6.79
CA GLY A 157 -1.24 -0.54 5.57
C GLY A 157 0.23 -0.12 5.49
N VAL A 158 0.58 1.12 5.87
CA VAL A 158 1.98 1.59 5.95
C VAL A 158 2.79 0.72 6.91
N VAL A 159 2.28 0.49 8.11
CA VAL A 159 2.97 -0.29 9.15
C VAL A 159 3.14 -1.74 8.69
N ILE A 160 2.07 -2.40 8.27
CA ILE A 160 2.09 -3.80 7.83
C ILE A 160 3.02 -3.97 6.63
N GLY A 161 2.87 -3.16 5.59
CA GLY A 161 3.73 -3.20 4.40
C GLY A 161 5.21 -3.01 4.74
N THR A 162 5.51 -2.07 5.64
CA THR A 162 6.89 -1.85 6.12
C THR A 162 7.44 -3.07 6.84
N VAL A 163 6.68 -3.66 7.76
CA VAL A 163 7.11 -4.88 8.49
C VAL A 163 7.35 -6.02 7.53
N LEU A 164 6.45 -6.26 6.58
CA LEU A 164 6.58 -7.31 5.57
C LEU A 164 7.81 -7.10 4.68
N ALA A 165 8.10 -5.86 4.28
CA ALA A 165 9.32 -5.51 3.55
C ALA A 165 10.58 -5.88 4.34
N LEU A 166 10.66 -5.47 5.62
CA LEU A 166 11.81 -5.74 6.48
C LEU A 166 12.02 -7.24 6.70
N VAL A 167 10.95 -7.99 6.96
CA VAL A 167 10.97 -9.44 7.10
C VAL A 167 11.45 -10.11 5.81
N SER A 168 10.94 -9.68 4.65
CA SER A 168 11.32 -10.23 3.35
C SER A 168 12.79 -9.99 3.02
N VAL A 169 13.31 -8.79 3.29
CA VAL A 169 14.73 -8.46 3.15
C VAL A 169 15.58 -9.35 4.05
N TRP A 170 15.21 -9.50 5.31
CA TRP A 170 15.93 -10.32 6.26
C TRP A 170 15.94 -11.79 5.85
N LEU A 171 14.79 -12.36 5.46
CA LEU A 171 14.68 -13.76 5.05
C LEU A 171 15.54 -14.08 3.82
N VAL A 172 15.44 -13.27 2.77
CA VAL A 172 16.20 -13.50 1.54
C VAL A 172 17.69 -13.38 1.79
N LYS A 173 18.16 -12.39 2.58
CA LYS A 173 19.58 -12.26 2.95
C LYS A 173 20.07 -13.45 3.77
N LYS A 174 19.29 -13.95 4.71
CA LYS A 174 19.63 -15.12 5.52
C LYS A 174 19.81 -16.38 4.66
N ILE A 175 18.89 -16.66 3.74
CA ILE A 175 18.95 -17.80 2.82
C ILE A 175 20.20 -17.70 1.93
N GLN A 176 20.52 -16.52 1.43
CA GLN A 176 21.69 -16.30 0.57
C GLN A 176 23.01 -16.41 1.33
N GLY A 177 23.06 -15.93 2.58
CA GLY A 177 24.22 -16.08 3.45
C GLY A 177 24.55 -17.54 3.72
N GLN A 178 23.56 -18.38 3.98
CA GLN A 178 23.73 -19.81 4.18
C GLN A 178 24.26 -20.52 2.92
N LYS A 179 23.81 -20.13 1.71
CA LYS A 179 24.32 -20.71 0.46
C LYS A 179 25.79 -20.39 0.17
N LYS A 180 26.35 -19.32 0.74
CA LYS A 180 27.77 -18.98 0.62
C LYS A 180 28.68 -19.80 1.56
N LEU A 181 28.12 -20.31 2.66
CA LEU A 181 28.88 -21.11 3.66
C LEU A 181 28.94 -22.60 3.28
N VAL A 182 28.11 -23.08 2.36
CA VAL A 182 28.02 -24.49 1.92
C VAL A 182 28.78 -24.73 0.60
N LYS A 183 29.36 -23.71 0.01
CA LYS A 183 30.26 -23.77 -1.16
C LYS A 183 31.71 -23.55 -0.73
#